data_a49ad780387464f4cd9a577ae90db1e7
#
_entry.id   a49ad780387464f4cd9a577ae90db1e7
#
_cell.length_a   1.000
_cell.length_b   1.000
_cell.length_c   1.000
_cell.angle_alpha   90.00
_cell.angle_beta   90.00
_cell.angle_gamma   90.00
#
_symmetry.space_group_name_H-M   'P 1'
#
loop_
_entity.id
_entity.type
_entity.pdbx_description
1 polymer ?
#
loop_
_entity_poly.entity_id
_entity_poly.type
_entity_poly.pdbx_seq_one_letter_code
_entity_poly.pdbx_strand_id
1 'polypeptide(L)'
;MNYVIRRARTPDVRVIAGLVSQNVASRRLLGKATVTLYEDIQEFWVAERTADGAVVGCGALHVMWEDLAEIRTVAVRPDCQGHGIGHQLVRALLDSARTVGVRRVFVLTFAVHFFGQHGFTEIDGTPVSHEVYDELLRSYDEGVAEFLDLERVKPNTLGNIRMLLHFQEGQ
;
A
#
# COMPACT_ATOMS: atom_id res chain seq x y z
N MET A 1 -2.49 -7.23 -23.28
CA MET A 1 -3.63 -6.55 -22.63
C MET A 1 -3.18 -5.14 -22.21
N ASN A 2 -3.98 -4.12 -22.50
CA ASN A 2 -3.65 -2.75 -22.15
C ASN A 2 -4.44 -2.34 -20.89
N TYR A 3 -3.77 -1.63 -19.99
CA TYR A 3 -4.32 -1.15 -18.73
C TYR A 3 -3.99 0.33 -18.55
N VAL A 4 -4.90 1.05 -17.92
CA VAL A 4 -4.70 2.44 -17.49
C VAL A 4 -4.63 2.45 -15.96
N ILE A 5 -3.60 3.08 -15.41
CA ILE A 5 -3.50 3.34 -13.98
C ILE A 5 -4.10 4.72 -13.73
N ARG A 6 -5.11 4.77 -12.87
CA ARG A 6 -5.83 6.00 -12.54
C ARG A 6 -6.17 6.09 -11.05
N ARG A 7 -6.49 7.27 -10.59
CA ARG A 7 -7.06 7.46 -9.26
C ARG A 7 -8.36 6.68 -9.12
N ALA A 8 -8.55 6.04 -7.97
CA ALA A 8 -9.80 5.40 -7.64
C ALA A 8 -10.92 6.43 -7.41
N ARG A 9 -12.15 5.99 -7.63
CA ARG A 9 -13.38 6.75 -7.41
C ARG A 9 -14.32 5.92 -6.54
N THR A 10 -15.33 6.55 -5.96
CA THR A 10 -16.29 5.86 -5.08
C THR A 10 -16.96 4.63 -5.71
N PRO A 11 -17.30 4.60 -7.03
CA PRO A 11 -17.81 3.39 -7.67
C PRO A 11 -16.84 2.20 -7.67
N ASP A 12 -15.52 2.44 -7.53
CA ASP A 12 -14.51 1.38 -7.52
C ASP A 12 -14.44 0.63 -6.18
N VAL A 13 -14.98 1.18 -5.09
CA VAL A 13 -14.85 0.65 -3.73
C VAL A 13 -15.26 -0.80 -3.61
N ARG A 14 -16.38 -1.19 -4.24
CA ARG A 14 -16.86 -2.58 -4.17
C ARG A 14 -15.93 -3.56 -4.86
N VAL A 15 -15.31 -3.16 -5.97
CA VAL A 15 -14.31 -3.98 -6.67
C VAL A 15 -13.02 -4.05 -5.86
N ILE A 16 -12.57 -2.93 -5.28
CA ILE A 16 -11.42 -2.89 -4.37
C ILE A 16 -11.66 -3.83 -3.19
N ALA A 17 -12.83 -3.78 -2.55
CA ALA A 17 -13.19 -4.69 -1.46
C ALA A 17 -13.09 -6.17 -1.86
N GLY A 18 -13.54 -6.50 -3.07
CA GLY A 18 -13.41 -7.85 -3.64
C GLY A 18 -11.96 -8.28 -3.85
N LEU A 19 -11.12 -7.41 -4.41
CA LEU A 19 -9.68 -7.66 -4.59
C LEU A 19 -8.96 -7.87 -3.25
N VAL A 20 -9.27 -7.05 -2.26
CA VAL A 20 -8.71 -7.18 -0.90
C VAL A 20 -9.14 -8.50 -0.28
N SER A 21 -10.42 -8.86 -0.33
CA SER A 21 -10.96 -10.10 0.25
C SER A 21 -10.31 -11.35 -0.34
N GLN A 22 -10.07 -11.39 -1.64
CA GLN A 22 -9.37 -12.50 -2.30
C GLN A 22 -7.93 -12.67 -1.78
N ASN A 23 -7.26 -11.58 -1.46
CA ASN A 23 -5.90 -11.59 -0.93
C ASN A 23 -5.85 -11.83 0.59
N VAL A 24 -6.90 -11.49 1.34
CA VAL A 24 -7.08 -11.86 2.76
C VAL A 24 -7.21 -13.37 2.90
N ALA A 25 -8.02 -14.01 2.08
CA ALA A 25 -8.18 -15.47 2.08
C ALA A 25 -6.85 -16.22 1.87
N SER A 26 -5.92 -15.61 1.11
CA SER A 26 -4.56 -16.12 0.91
C SER A 26 -3.54 -15.63 1.96
N ARG A 27 -3.98 -14.94 3.01
CA ARG A 27 -3.16 -14.31 4.06
C ARG A 27 -2.14 -13.27 3.55
N ARG A 28 -2.38 -12.68 2.39
CA ARG A 28 -1.50 -11.66 1.80
C ARG A 28 -1.85 -10.24 2.23
N LEU A 29 -3.10 -9.98 2.62
CA LEU A 29 -3.60 -8.69 3.06
C LEU A 29 -4.50 -8.83 4.27
N LEU A 30 -4.62 -7.74 5.04
CA LEU A 30 -5.64 -7.60 6.09
C LEU A 30 -6.98 -7.17 5.48
N GLY A 31 -8.06 -7.68 6.06
CA GLY A 31 -9.41 -7.24 5.71
C GLY A 31 -9.63 -5.78 6.14
N LYS A 32 -10.31 -5.03 5.28
CA LYS A 32 -10.75 -3.66 5.56
C LYS A 32 -12.27 -3.59 5.53
N ALA A 33 -12.86 -2.85 6.48
CA ALA A 33 -14.28 -2.55 6.44
C ALA A 33 -14.61 -1.69 5.20
N THR A 34 -15.77 -1.91 4.60
CA THR A 34 -16.18 -1.15 3.41
C THR A 34 -16.24 0.36 3.67
N VAL A 35 -16.67 0.77 4.85
CA VAL A 35 -16.69 2.20 5.25
C VAL A 35 -15.29 2.80 5.23
N THR A 36 -14.29 2.09 5.71
CA THR A 36 -12.89 2.54 5.68
C THR A 36 -12.39 2.73 4.25
N LEU A 37 -12.77 1.85 3.33
CA LEU A 37 -12.41 2.01 1.91
C LEU A 37 -13.05 3.26 1.29
N TYR A 38 -14.27 3.63 1.69
CA TYR A 38 -14.87 4.90 1.26
C TYR A 38 -14.16 6.12 1.85
N GLU A 39 -13.82 6.08 3.13
CA GLU A 39 -13.09 7.17 3.81
C GLU A 39 -11.70 7.39 3.21
N ASP A 40 -11.01 6.30 2.85
CA ASP A 40 -9.65 6.31 2.32
C ASP A 40 -9.57 6.31 0.78
N ILE A 41 -10.69 6.47 0.05
CA ILE A 41 -10.72 6.27 -1.41
C ILE A 41 -9.72 7.17 -2.15
N GLN A 42 -9.42 8.34 -1.63
CA GLN A 42 -8.47 9.29 -2.24
C GLN A 42 -7.01 8.78 -2.17
N GLU A 43 -6.71 7.83 -1.32
CA GLU A 43 -5.40 7.19 -1.22
C GLU A 43 -5.18 6.13 -2.31
N PHE A 44 -6.27 5.64 -2.93
CA PHE A 44 -6.24 4.51 -3.83
C PHE A 44 -5.98 4.88 -5.29
N TRP A 45 -5.20 4.03 -5.92
CA TRP A 45 -5.05 3.92 -7.37
C TRP A 45 -5.56 2.57 -7.84
N VAL A 46 -6.09 2.52 -9.05
CA VAL A 46 -6.62 1.30 -9.67
C VAL A 46 -6.02 1.09 -11.06
N ALA A 47 -5.92 -0.17 -11.43
CA ALA A 47 -5.62 -0.59 -12.79
C ALA A 47 -6.93 -0.97 -13.49
N GLU A 48 -7.28 -0.20 -14.51
CA GLU A 48 -8.47 -0.42 -15.33
C GLU A 48 -8.07 -1.03 -16.67
N ARG A 49 -8.68 -2.14 -17.03
CA ARG A 49 -8.46 -2.78 -18.33
C ARG A 49 -9.19 -1.98 -19.42
N THR A 50 -8.45 -1.56 -20.46
CA THR A 50 -8.99 -0.67 -21.49
C THR A 50 -10.06 -1.31 -22.39
N ALA A 51 -10.08 -2.64 -22.49
CA ALA A 51 -11.00 -3.36 -23.36
C ALA A 51 -12.46 -3.33 -22.89
N ASP A 52 -12.69 -3.29 -21.58
CA ASP A 52 -14.02 -3.43 -20.98
C ASP A 52 -14.25 -2.52 -19.74
N GLY A 53 -13.26 -1.71 -19.38
CA GLY A 53 -13.32 -0.83 -18.21
C GLY A 53 -13.26 -1.55 -16.85
N ALA A 54 -12.95 -2.86 -16.83
CA ALA A 54 -12.90 -3.62 -15.59
C ALA A 54 -11.68 -3.22 -14.74
N VAL A 55 -11.91 -2.92 -13.47
CA VAL A 55 -10.84 -2.74 -12.48
C VAL A 55 -10.28 -4.11 -12.08
N VAL A 56 -8.98 -4.29 -12.28
CA VAL A 56 -8.29 -5.58 -12.09
C VAL A 56 -7.16 -5.53 -11.07
N GLY A 57 -6.87 -4.36 -10.54
CA GLY A 57 -5.87 -4.18 -9.49
C GLY A 57 -6.07 -2.87 -8.74
N CYS A 58 -5.51 -2.80 -7.55
CA CYS A 58 -5.53 -1.60 -6.71
C CYS A 58 -4.25 -1.50 -5.86
N GLY A 59 -4.05 -0.34 -5.29
CA GLY A 59 -3.04 -0.07 -4.27
C GLY A 59 -3.30 1.29 -3.63
N ALA A 60 -2.80 1.51 -2.42
CA ALA A 60 -3.01 2.73 -1.68
C ALA A 60 -1.69 3.30 -1.15
N LEU A 61 -1.63 4.62 -1.04
CA LEU A 61 -0.57 5.37 -0.38
C LEU A 61 -1.16 6.12 0.81
N HIS A 62 -0.74 5.77 2.00
CA HIS A 62 -1.16 6.43 3.24
C HIS A 62 -0.02 7.27 3.82
N VAL A 63 -0.24 8.57 3.94
CA VAL A 63 0.74 9.47 4.56
C VAL A 63 0.66 9.29 6.07
N MET A 64 1.80 8.99 6.71
CA MET A 64 1.90 8.79 8.16
C MET A 64 2.55 9.97 8.87
N TRP A 65 3.51 10.64 8.23
CA TRP A 65 4.23 11.79 8.77
C TRP A 65 4.69 12.70 7.64
N GLU A 66 5.24 13.86 7.95
CA GLU A 66 5.66 14.86 6.96
C GLU A 66 6.59 14.32 5.86
N ASP A 67 7.41 13.32 6.21
CA ASP A 67 8.40 12.72 5.32
C ASP A 67 8.19 11.22 5.07
N LEU A 68 7.11 10.63 5.60
CA LEU A 68 6.89 9.19 5.62
C LEU A 68 5.49 8.81 5.17
N ALA A 69 5.41 7.87 4.25
CA ALA A 69 4.16 7.24 3.84
C ALA A 69 4.30 5.71 3.79
N GLU A 70 3.18 5.02 3.72
CA GLU A 70 3.10 3.58 3.53
C GLU A 70 2.39 3.24 2.23
N ILE A 71 2.98 2.33 1.44
CA ILE A 71 2.25 1.63 0.37
C ILE A 71 1.58 0.43 1.00
N ARG A 72 0.27 0.34 0.84
CA ARG A 72 -0.56 -0.73 1.39
C ARG A 72 -1.62 -1.21 0.41
N THR A 73 -2.18 -2.36 0.69
CA THR A 73 -3.36 -2.88 -0.05
C THR A 73 -3.11 -3.05 -1.54
N VAL A 74 -1.87 -3.41 -1.93
CA VAL A 74 -1.55 -3.71 -3.34
C VAL A 74 -2.08 -5.10 -3.68
N ALA A 75 -3.03 -5.15 -4.59
CA ALA A 75 -3.67 -6.38 -5.03
C ALA A 75 -3.92 -6.36 -6.54
N VAL A 76 -3.70 -7.49 -7.18
CA VAL A 76 -4.01 -7.71 -8.60
C VAL A 76 -4.82 -8.99 -8.72
N ARG A 77 -5.88 -8.94 -9.51
CA ARG A 77 -6.73 -10.09 -9.80
C ARG A 77 -5.88 -11.27 -10.29
N PRO A 78 -6.09 -12.51 -9.78
CA PRO A 78 -5.20 -13.65 -10.05
C PRO A 78 -4.98 -13.94 -11.53
N ASP A 79 -6.05 -13.84 -12.35
CA ASP A 79 -5.98 -14.07 -13.80
C ASP A 79 -5.31 -12.93 -14.59
N CYS A 80 -4.99 -11.82 -13.93
CA CYS A 80 -4.28 -10.66 -14.50
C CYS A 80 -2.85 -10.50 -13.94
N GLN A 81 -2.41 -11.39 -13.06
CA GLN A 81 -1.04 -11.37 -12.54
C GLN A 81 -0.02 -11.74 -13.65
N GLY A 82 1.25 -11.37 -13.46
CA GLY A 82 2.31 -11.62 -14.41
C GLY A 82 2.37 -10.67 -15.63
N HIS A 83 1.47 -9.68 -15.71
CA HIS A 83 1.40 -8.69 -16.80
C HIS A 83 1.97 -7.32 -16.43
N GLY A 84 2.70 -7.21 -15.31
CA GLY A 84 3.34 -5.96 -14.89
C GLY A 84 2.41 -4.95 -14.22
N ILE A 85 1.14 -5.28 -13.97
CA ILE A 85 0.14 -4.38 -13.38
C ILE A 85 0.57 -3.92 -11.99
N GLY A 86 1.04 -4.84 -11.15
CA GLY A 86 1.54 -4.52 -9.81
C GLY A 86 2.68 -3.50 -9.84
N HIS A 87 3.61 -3.66 -10.79
CA HIS A 87 4.71 -2.70 -10.97
C HIS A 87 4.22 -1.31 -11.41
N GLN A 88 3.21 -1.25 -12.28
CA GLN A 88 2.63 0.03 -12.72
C GLN A 88 1.89 0.72 -11.56
N LEU A 89 1.15 -0.03 -10.74
CA LEU A 89 0.50 0.49 -9.53
C LEU A 89 1.52 1.05 -8.53
N VAL A 90 2.57 0.29 -8.22
CA VAL A 90 3.61 0.75 -7.29
C VAL A 90 4.32 1.99 -7.82
N ARG A 91 4.62 2.09 -9.12
CA ARG A 91 5.18 3.31 -9.71
C ARG A 91 4.27 4.52 -9.53
N ALA A 92 2.95 4.38 -9.81
CA ALA A 92 1.99 5.46 -9.62
C ALA A 92 1.90 5.90 -8.15
N LEU A 93 1.97 4.96 -7.20
CA LEU A 93 2.00 5.25 -5.77
C LEU A 93 3.30 5.97 -5.35
N LEU A 94 4.45 5.57 -5.89
CA LEU A 94 5.73 6.25 -5.62
C LEU A 94 5.75 7.66 -6.23
N ASP A 95 5.20 7.85 -7.42
CA ASP A 95 5.06 9.18 -8.02
C ASP A 95 4.11 10.07 -7.20
N SER A 96 3.02 9.48 -6.68
CA SER A 96 2.12 10.16 -5.75
C SER A 96 2.83 10.54 -4.45
N ALA A 97 3.68 9.68 -3.91
CA ALA A 97 4.47 9.95 -2.71
C ALA A 97 5.42 11.14 -2.92
N ARG A 98 6.11 11.20 -4.06
CA ARG A 98 6.94 12.36 -4.43
C ARG A 98 6.13 13.65 -4.55
N THR A 99 4.96 13.56 -5.19
CA THR A 99 4.06 14.72 -5.38
C THR A 99 3.54 15.26 -4.06
N VAL A 100 3.22 14.39 -3.10
CA VAL A 100 2.79 14.79 -1.74
C VAL A 100 3.94 15.38 -0.93
N GLY A 101 5.19 15.02 -1.26
CA GLY A 101 6.39 15.57 -0.63
C GLY A 101 7.05 14.67 0.41
N VAL A 102 6.61 13.41 0.55
CA VAL A 102 7.30 12.47 1.45
C VAL A 102 8.61 12.00 0.84
N ARG A 103 9.57 11.68 1.69
CA ARG A 103 10.92 11.26 1.29
C ARG A 103 11.18 9.78 1.53
N ARG A 104 10.36 9.14 2.34
CA ARG A 104 10.48 7.73 2.71
C ARG A 104 9.15 7.03 2.52
N VAL A 105 9.22 5.81 2.00
CA VAL A 105 8.03 4.97 1.83
C VAL A 105 8.28 3.61 2.48
N PHE A 106 7.38 3.24 3.38
CA PHE A 106 7.37 1.97 4.09
C PHE A 106 6.43 0.98 3.41
N VAL A 107 6.74 -0.30 3.52
CA VAL A 107 5.83 -1.39 3.18
C VAL A 107 6.03 -2.56 4.13
N LEU A 108 4.94 -3.20 4.51
CA LEU A 108 4.93 -4.47 5.23
C LEU A 108 4.45 -5.56 4.25
N THR A 109 5.30 -6.55 3.94
CA THR A 109 5.04 -7.43 2.80
C THR A 109 5.65 -8.83 2.94
N PHE A 110 5.05 -9.79 2.23
CA PHE A 110 5.69 -11.09 1.92
C PHE A 110 6.45 -11.06 0.58
N ALA A 111 6.20 -10.06 -0.27
CA ALA A 111 6.71 -9.96 -1.63
C ALA A 111 8.04 -9.18 -1.68
N VAL A 112 9.03 -9.62 -0.92
CA VAL A 112 10.34 -8.94 -0.76
C VAL A 112 11.03 -8.71 -2.09
N HIS A 113 11.07 -9.72 -2.96
CA HIS A 113 11.69 -9.60 -4.28
C HIS A 113 10.98 -8.55 -5.16
N PHE A 114 9.65 -8.53 -5.14
CA PHE A 114 8.85 -7.58 -5.90
C PHE A 114 9.14 -6.13 -5.49
N PHE A 115 9.10 -5.84 -4.19
CA PHE A 115 9.39 -4.49 -3.70
C PHE A 115 10.87 -4.12 -3.82
N GLY A 116 11.77 -5.10 -3.69
CA GLY A 116 13.20 -4.91 -3.94
C GLY A 116 13.51 -4.36 -5.34
N GLN A 117 12.74 -4.78 -6.36
CA GLN A 117 12.86 -4.25 -7.72
C GLN A 117 12.47 -2.77 -7.85
N HIS A 118 11.76 -2.21 -6.87
CA HIS A 118 11.42 -0.79 -6.78
C HIS A 118 12.38 0.01 -5.88
N GLY A 119 13.45 -0.62 -5.38
CA GLY A 119 14.46 0.04 -4.55
C GLY A 119 14.20 -0.03 -3.05
N PHE A 120 13.19 -0.78 -2.60
CA PHE A 120 12.97 -1.03 -1.17
C PHE A 120 14.04 -1.97 -0.63
N THR A 121 14.48 -1.71 0.61
CA THR A 121 15.40 -2.57 1.36
C THR A 121 14.77 -3.00 2.66
N GLU A 122 15.12 -4.20 3.14
CA GLU A 122 14.64 -4.70 4.42
C GLU A 122 15.17 -3.84 5.57
N ILE A 123 14.35 -3.62 6.57
CA ILE A 123 14.70 -2.90 7.80
C ILE A 123 14.22 -3.67 9.03
N ASP A 124 14.87 -3.38 10.16
CA ASP A 124 14.42 -3.76 11.49
C ASP A 124 13.86 -2.53 12.21
N GLY A 125 12.86 -2.75 13.05
CA GLY A 125 12.27 -1.73 13.91
C GLY A 125 11.45 -0.67 13.18
N THR A 126 11.27 0.45 13.87
CA THR A 126 10.42 1.57 13.42
C THR A 126 11.30 2.81 13.21
N PRO A 127 11.52 3.24 11.95
CA PRO A 127 12.52 4.24 11.59
C PRO A 127 12.02 5.66 11.79
N VAL A 128 11.58 6.01 12.99
CA VAL A 128 11.15 7.35 13.40
C VAL A 128 11.76 7.72 14.74
N SER A 129 11.84 9.03 15.04
CA SER A 129 12.24 9.51 16.35
C SER A 129 11.21 9.14 17.42
N HIS A 130 11.63 9.18 18.68
CA HIS A 130 10.74 8.87 19.81
C HIS A 130 9.54 9.84 19.85
N GLU A 131 9.76 11.11 19.57
CA GLU A 131 8.72 12.13 19.51
C GLU A 131 7.67 11.81 18.42
N VAL A 132 8.12 11.44 17.23
CA VAL A 132 7.22 11.05 16.12
C VAL A 132 6.48 9.76 16.45
N TYR A 133 7.14 8.81 17.08
CA TYR A 133 6.51 7.58 17.54
C TYR A 133 5.34 7.86 18.50
N ASP A 134 5.56 8.74 19.49
CA ASP A 134 4.52 9.14 20.47
C ASP A 134 3.33 9.83 19.79
N GLU A 135 3.57 10.66 18.77
CA GLU A 135 2.48 11.26 17.99
C GLU A 135 1.71 10.21 17.18
N LEU A 136 2.40 9.28 16.53
CA LEU A 136 1.78 8.21 15.74
C LEU A 136 0.93 7.26 16.59
N LEU A 137 1.22 7.09 17.88
CA LEU A 137 0.37 6.32 18.80
C LEU A 137 -1.05 6.87 18.94
N ARG A 138 -1.29 8.13 18.56
CA ARG A 138 -2.62 8.76 18.56
C ARG A 138 -3.46 8.41 17.35
N SER A 139 -2.87 7.79 16.34
CA SER A 139 -3.59 7.37 15.14
C SER A 139 -4.53 6.19 15.46
N TYR A 140 -5.73 6.23 14.89
CA TYR A 140 -6.67 5.09 14.91
C TYR A 140 -6.47 4.13 13.73
N ASP A 141 -5.55 4.45 12.82
CA ASP A 141 -5.28 3.64 11.62
C ASP A 141 -4.54 2.35 11.97
N GLU A 142 -5.07 1.21 11.50
CA GLU A 142 -4.48 -0.10 11.80
C GLU A 142 -3.10 -0.29 11.11
N GLY A 143 -2.89 0.28 9.93
CA GLY A 143 -1.60 0.23 9.25
C GLY A 143 -0.53 1.02 10.01
N VAL A 144 -0.90 2.16 10.63
CA VAL A 144 0.00 2.88 11.54
C VAL A 144 0.34 2.02 12.76
N ALA A 145 -0.62 1.30 13.33
CA ALA A 145 -0.36 0.36 14.42
C ALA A 145 0.60 -0.77 14.01
N GLU A 146 0.48 -1.28 12.79
CA GLU A 146 1.40 -2.28 12.23
C GLU A 146 2.81 -1.69 12.00
N PHE A 147 2.90 -0.45 11.50
CA PHE A 147 4.17 0.26 11.38
C PHE A 147 4.87 0.43 12.73
N LEU A 148 4.13 0.79 13.78
CA LEU A 148 4.63 0.94 15.15
C LEU A 148 4.92 -0.41 15.83
N ASP A 149 4.59 -1.52 15.23
CA ASP A 149 4.78 -2.89 15.76
C ASP A 149 4.07 -3.11 17.11
N LEU A 150 2.85 -2.60 17.24
CA LEU A 150 2.06 -2.72 18.46
C LEU A 150 1.59 -4.16 18.70
N GLU A 151 1.56 -4.59 19.97
CA GLU A 151 1.19 -5.96 20.34
C GLU A 151 -0.17 -6.41 19.78
N ARG A 152 -1.16 -5.52 19.74
CA ARG A 152 -2.51 -5.85 19.27
C ARG A 152 -2.60 -6.27 17.81
N VAL A 153 -1.64 -5.88 16.98
CA VAL A 153 -1.59 -6.22 15.53
C VAL A 153 -0.59 -7.32 15.20
N LYS A 154 0.21 -7.78 16.15
CA LYS A 154 1.22 -8.82 15.96
C LYS A 154 0.71 -10.10 15.28
N PRO A 155 -0.48 -10.61 15.60
CA PRO A 155 -1.02 -11.78 14.90
C PRO A 155 -1.18 -11.57 13.39
N ASN A 156 -1.40 -10.33 12.95
CA ASN A 156 -1.60 -9.96 11.56
C ASN A 156 -0.28 -9.73 10.81
N THR A 157 0.80 -9.45 11.55
CA THR A 157 2.12 -9.11 10.98
C THR A 157 3.09 -10.30 10.96
N LEU A 158 2.68 -11.47 11.45
CA LEU A 158 3.52 -12.65 11.49
C LEU A 158 4.03 -13.06 10.10
N GLY A 159 5.36 -13.14 9.96
CA GLY A 159 6.03 -13.53 8.73
C GLY A 159 6.15 -12.43 7.67
N ASN A 160 5.54 -11.26 7.86
CA ASN A 160 5.76 -10.10 7.01
C ASN A 160 7.16 -9.52 7.23
N ILE A 161 7.76 -9.03 6.17
CA ILE A 161 9.03 -8.32 6.18
C ILE A 161 8.76 -6.81 6.09
N ARG A 162 9.49 -6.06 6.89
CA ARG A 162 9.47 -4.60 6.92
C ARG A 162 10.48 -4.08 5.90
N MET A 163 10.04 -3.23 5.00
CA MET A 163 10.90 -2.65 3.96
C MET A 163 10.71 -1.14 3.88
N LEU A 164 11.77 -0.43 3.54
CA LEU A 164 11.80 1.01 3.41
C LEU A 164 12.51 1.43 2.14
N LEU A 165 11.95 2.45 1.48
CA LEU A 165 12.56 3.16 0.37
C LEU A 165 12.85 4.59 0.79
N HIS A 166 14.06 5.08 0.48
CA HIS A 166 14.41 6.48 0.57
C HIS A 166 14.50 7.07 -0.84
N PHE A 167 13.77 8.14 -1.10
CA PHE A 167 14.00 8.90 -2.33
C PHE A 167 15.33 9.67 -2.23
N GLN A 168 16.13 9.61 -3.28
CA GLN A 168 17.37 10.38 -3.36
C GLN A 168 17.05 11.85 -3.65
N GLU A 169 17.81 12.78 -3.05
CA GLU A 169 17.67 14.20 -3.34
C GLU A 169 18.06 14.46 -4.81
N GLY A 170 17.11 15.00 -5.58
CA GLY A 170 17.36 15.39 -6.98
C GLY A 170 16.76 14.49 -8.06
N GLN A 171 15.87 13.57 -7.69
CA GLN A 171 15.06 12.84 -8.69
C GLN A 171 13.60 13.29 -8.72
#